data_199168a7ddb07c02e6bf4a8b8a47ec13
#
_entry.id   199168a7ddb07c02e6bf4a8b8a47ec13
#
_cell.length_a   1.000
_cell.length_b   1.000
_cell.length_c   1.000
_cell.angle_alpha   90.00
_cell.angle_beta   90.00
_cell.angle_gamma   90.00
#
_symmetry.space_group_name_H-M   'P 1'
#
loop_
_entity.id
_entity.type
_entity.pdbx_description
1 polymer ?
#
loop_
_entity_poly.entity_id
_entity_poly.type
_entity_poly.pdbx_seq_one_letter_code
_entity_poly.pdbx_strand_id
1 'polypeptide(L)'
;MIVLDASAVIEWLLQTPTGTRVEERIVSAVPNLHTPHLLDIEVAQVLRRYVAAHIITARRGQEALQDLIDLPLTRYPHDLLLWRIWNLRNALTAYDAAYVALAEALGAPLITCDRKMAAASGHSALIQVV
;
A
#
# COMPACT_ATOMS: atom_id res chain seq x y z
N MET A 1 10.69 -8.22 -6.53
CA MET A 1 9.27 -7.81 -6.42
C MET A 1 8.97 -7.38 -4.99
N ILE A 2 8.26 -6.30 -4.84
CA ILE A 2 7.77 -5.81 -3.54
C ILE A 2 6.31 -5.41 -3.73
N VAL A 3 5.45 -5.76 -2.77
CA VAL A 3 4.08 -5.27 -2.68
C VAL A 3 4.05 -4.09 -1.71
N LEU A 4 3.40 -2.99 -2.11
CA LEU A 4 3.22 -1.81 -1.27
C LEU A 4 1.75 -1.66 -0.91
N ASP A 5 1.48 -1.30 0.35
CA ASP A 5 0.14 -0.87 0.75
C ASP A 5 -0.01 0.66 0.71
N ALA A 6 -1.23 1.13 0.92
CA ALA A 6 -1.53 2.57 0.88
C ALA A 6 -0.77 3.36 1.94
N SER A 7 -0.57 2.80 3.14
CA SER A 7 0.14 3.51 4.22
C SER A 7 1.57 3.82 3.84
N ALA A 8 2.28 2.88 3.24
CA ALA A 8 3.65 3.07 2.79
C ALA A 8 3.73 4.04 1.61
N VAL A 9 2.83 3.92 0.64
CA VAL A 9 2.81 4.80 -0.54
C VAL A 9 2.51 6.25 -0.15
N ILE A 10 1.58 6.49 0.76
CA ILE A 10 1.25 7.84 1.23
C ILE A 10 2.46 8.51 1.86
N GLU A 11 3.16 7.82 2.75
CA GLU A 11 4.34 8.38 3.40
C GLU A 11 5.44 8.69 2.36
N TRP A 12 5.62 7.83 1.40
CA TRP A 12 6.57 8.03 0.31
C TRP A 12 6.18 9.23 -0.56
N LEU A 13 4.93 9.32 -1.01
CA LEU A 13 4.44 10.43 -1.83
C LEU A 13 4.57 11.78 -1.13
N LEU A 14 4.29 11.85 0.16
CA LEU A 14 4.35 13.07 0.95
C LEU A 14 5.76 13.37 1.48
N GLN A 15 6.73 12.51 1.21
CA GLN A 15 8.13 12.70 1.57
C GLN A 15 8.34 12.94 3.07
N THR A 16 7.60 12.20 3.90
CA THR A 16 7.77 12.23 5.35
C THR A 16 9.08 11.51 5.76
N PRO A 17 9.54 11.66 7.01
CA PRO A 17 10.67 10.86 7.51
C PRO A 17 10.45 9.35 7.37
N THR A 18 9.22 8.88 7.61
CA THR A 18 8.84 7.49 7.36
C THR A 18 8.90 7.15 5.86
N GLY A 19 8.46 8.07 5.00
CA GLY A 19 8.54 7.93 3.55
C GLY A 19 9.96 7.75 3.04
N THR A 20 10.94 8.44 3.63
CA THR A 20 12.35 8.24 3.32
C THR A 20 12.80 6.81 3.63
N ARG A 21 12.37 6.26 4.78
CA ARG A 21 12.67 4.85 5.13
C ARG A 21 11.98 3.85 4.19
N VAL A 22 10.77 4.16 3.74
CA VAL A 22 10.10 3.36 2.71
C VAL A 22 10.92 3.37 1.41
N GLU A 23 11.32 4.54 0.97
CA GLU A 23 12.12 4.70 -0.25
C GLU A 23 13.42 3.89 -0.19
N GLU A 24 14.14 3.94 0.92
CA GLU A 24 15.36 3.16 1.13
C GLU A 24 15.13 1.65 0.97
N ARG A 25 13.95 1.17 1.39
CA ARG A 25 13.59 -0.25 1.27
C ARG A 25 13.27 -0.69 -0.15
N ILE A 26 12.76 0.22 -0.98
CA ILE A 26 12.21 -0.12 -2.30
C ILE A 26 13.08 0.32 -3.46
N VAL A 27 14.07 1.18 -3.24
CA VAL A 27 14.88 1.77 -4.32
C VAL A 27 15.53 0.71 -5.21
N SER A 28 15.98 -0.40 -4.64
CA SER A 28 16.59 -1.50 -5.39
C SER A 28 15.56 -2.38 -6.14
N ALA A 29 14.28 -2.27 -5.80
CA ALA A 29 13.21 -3.06 -6.39
C ALA A 29 12.49 -2.37 -7.56
N VAL A 30 12.69 -1.05 -7.74
CA VAL A 30 12.08 -0.31 -8.85
C VAL A 30 12.67 -0.83 -10.19
N PRO A 31 11.86 -1.16 -11.20
CA PRO A 31 10.42 -0.96 -11.33
C PRO A 31 9.52 -2.11 -10.83
N ASN A 32 10.01 -3.06 -10.08
CA ASN A 32 9.27 -4.24 -9.62
C ASN A 32 8.42 -3.97 -8.37
N LEU A 33 7.59 -2.93 -8.43
CA LEU A 33 6.65 -2.56 -7.38
C LEU A 33 5.24 -2.95 -7.80
N HIS A 34 4.51 -3.59 -6.89
CA HIS A 34 3.23 -4.22 -7.14
C HIS A 34 2.19 -3.80 -6.10
N THR A 35 0.93 -3.70 -6.51
CA THR A 35 -0.16 -3.32 -5.61
C THR A 35 -1.51 -3.74 -6.20
N PRO A 36 -2.55 -4.00 -5.39
CA PRO A 36 -3.89 -4.19 -5.92
C PRO A 36 -4.48 -2.85 -6.41
N HIS A 37 -5.48 -2.91 -7.28
CA HIS A 37 -6.20 -1.72 -7.78
C HIS A 37 -6.69 -0.82 -6.65
N LEU A 38 -7.07 -1.39 -5.51
CA LEU A 38 -7.55 -0.70 -4.32
C LEU A 38 -6.63 0.44 -3.87
N LEU A 39 -5.32 0.31 -4.06
CA LEU A 39 -4.35 1.29 -3.57
C LEU A 39 -4.69 2.71 -4.03
N ASP A 40 -5.01 2.90 -5.29
CA ASP A 40 -5.28 4.23 -5.85
C ASP A 40 -6.43 4.92 -5.11
N ILE A 41 -7.49 4.18 -4.82
CA ILE A 41 -8.67 4.72 -4.13
C ILE A 41 -8.36 5.00 -2.66
N GLU A 42 -7.63 4.13 -2.00
CA GLU A 42 -7.26 4.35 -0.60
C GLU A 42 -6.34 5.57 -0.45
N VAL A 43 -5.36 5.72 -1.34
CA VAL A 43 -4.48 6.90 -1.33
C VAL A 43 -5.28 8.18 -1.60
N ALA A 44 -6.14 8.17 -2.62
CA ALA A 44 -7.00 9.32 -2.92
C ALA A 44 -7.87 9.72 -1.72
N GLN A 45 -8.41 8.75 -0.99
CA GLN A 45 -9.24 9.00 0.20
C GLN A 45 -8.42 9.63 1.34
N VAL A 46 -7.21 9.17 1.57
CA VAL A 46 -6.34 9.75 2.61
C VAL A 46 -5.93 11.17 2.24
N LEU A 47 -5.52 11.41 1.00
CA LEU A 47 -5.18 12.76 0.52
C LEU A 47 -6.37 13.70 0.67
N ARG A 48 -7.57 13.25 0.32
CA ARG A 48 -8.81 14.02 0.52
C ARG A 48 -9.01 14.41 1.98
N ARG A 49 -8.84 13.47 2.92
CA ARG A 49 -8.97 13.75 4.35
C ARG A 49 -7.92 14.73 4.84
N TYR A 50 -6.68 14.60 4.39
CA TYR A 50 -5.58 15.50 4.79
C TYR A 50 -5.81 16.92 4.30
N VAL A 51 -6.33 17.09 3.08
CA VAL A 51 -6.69 18.41 2.56
C VAL A 51 -7.85 19.02 3.38
N ALA A 52 -8.91 18.23 3.62
CA ALA A 52 -10.07 18.69 4.40
C ALA A 52 -9.69 19.07 5.83
N ALA A 53 -8.72 18.39 6.44
CA ALA A 53 -8.23 18.67 7.80
C ALA A 53 -7.12 19.73 7.84
N HIS A 54 -6.78 20.33 6.71
CA HIS A 54 -5.68 21.32 6.58
C HIS A 54 -4.31 20.79 7.00
N ILE A 55 -4.09 19.47 6.91
CA ILE A 55 -2.78 18.84 7.15
C ILE A 55 -1.85 19.12 5.97
N ILE A 56 -2.39 19.06 4.75
CA ILE A 56 -1.72 19.46 3.52
C ILE A 56 -2.60 20.45 2.74
N THR A 57 -1.99 21.24 1.86
CA THR A 57 -2.74 22.10 0.95
C THR A 57 -3.41 21.29 -0.16
N ALA A 58 -4.46 21.84 -0.76
CA ALA A 58 -5.10 21.21 -1.93
C ALA A 58 -4.10 21.03 -3.08
N ARG A 59 -3.20 22.00 -3.27
CA ARG A 59 -2.14 21.91 -4.28
C ARG A 59 -1.20 20.74 -4.02
N ARG A 60 -0.77 20.56 -2.76
CA ARG A 60 0.11 19.46 -2.39
C ARG A 60 -0.59 18.10 -2.57
N GLY A 61 -1.87 18.01 -2.23
CA GLY A 61 -2.68 16.82 -2.48
C GLY A 61 -2.76 16.48 -3.96
N GLN A 62 -2.97 17.47 -4.82
CA GLN A 62 -3.00 17.29 -6.26
C GLN A 62 -1.64 16.82 -6.82
N GLU A 63 -0.55 17.40 -6.35
CA GLU A 63 0.81 16.99 -6.72
C GLU A 63 1.06 15.52 -6.34
N ALA A 64 0.69 15.14 -5.12
CA ALA A 64 0.84 13.75 -4.66
C ALA A 64 0.01 12.78 -5.49
N LEU A 65 -1.20 13.16 -5.89
CA LEU A 65 -2.03 12.34 -6.76
C LEU A 65 -1.40 12.16 -8.14
N GLN A 66 -0.82 13.23 -8.71
CA GLN A 66 -0.10 13.13 -9.98
C GLN A 66 1.13 12.23 -9.86
N ASP A 67 1.87 12.35 -8.76
CA ASP A 67 3.02 11.49 -8.50
C ASP A 67 2.58 10.02 -8.41
N LEU A 68 1.44 9.72 -7.79
CA LEU A 68 0.88 8.38 -7.74
C LEU A 68 0.60 7.83 -9.15
N ILE A 69 -0.01 8.63 -10.00
CA ILE A 69 -0.29 8.25 -11.39
C ILE A 69 1.00 7.91 -12.14
N ASP A 70 2.07 8.65 -11.87
CA ASP A 70 3.36 8.51 -12.54
C ASP A 70 4.25 7.42 -11.94
N LEU A 71 3.90 6.86 -10.77
CA LEU A 71 4.68 5.79 -10.17
C LEU A 71 4.68 4.51 -11.03
N PRO A 72 5.84 3.86 -11.18
CA PRO A 72 5.94 2.63 -11.96
C PRO A 72 5.40 1.41 -11.18
N LEU A 73 4.13 1.45 -10.79
CA LEU A 73 3.45 0.38 -10.08
C LEU A 73 2.73 -0.55 -11.06
N THR A 74 2.88 -1.85 -10.85
CA THR A 74 2.02 -2.84 -11.50
C THR A 74 0.79 -3.05 -10.61
N ARG A 75 -0.37 -2.73 -11.15
CA ARG A 75 -1.67 -2.82 -10.46
C ARG A 75 -2.40 -4.08 -10.86
N TYR A 76 -3.02 -4.76 -9.88
CA TYR A 76 -3.70 -6.04 -10.07
C TYR A 76 -5.18 -5.94 -9.74
N PRO A 77 -6.04 -6.62 -10.53
CA PRO A 77 -7.46 -6.69 -10.23
C PRO A 77 -7.73 -7.56 -9.01
N HIS A 78 -8.84 -7.28 -8.31
CA HIS A 78 -9.19 -7.97 -7.06
C HIS A 78 -9.83 -9.33 -7.25
N ASP A 79 -10.47 -9.58 -8.40
CA ASP A 79 -11.24 -10.80 -8.61
C ASP A 79 -10.42 -12.07 -8.40
N LEU A 80 -9.15 -12.07 -8.80
CA LEU A 80 -8.24 -13.18 -8.58
C LEU A 80 -7.89 -13.43 -7.11
N LEU A 81 -8.13 -12.45 -6.24
CA LEU A 81 -7.75 -12.48 -4.83
C LEU A 81 -8.95 -12.75 -3.91
N LEU A 82 -10.18 -12.71 -4.43
CA LEU A 82 -11.40 -12.68 -3.60
C LEU A 82 -11.54 -13.89 -2.68
N TRP A 83 -11.23 -15.09 -3.14
CA TRP A 83 -11.32 -16.28 -2.29
C TRP A 83 -10.30 -16.24 -1.15
N ARG A 84 -9.09 -15.77 -1.41
CA ARG A 84 -8.08 -15.63 -0.35
C ARG A 84 -8.46 -14.51 0.62
N ILE A 85 -8.98 -13.40 0.13
CA ILE A 85 -9.51 -12.31 0.95
C ILE A 85 -10.60 -12.83 1.89
N TRP A 86 -11.54 -13.62 1.36
CA TRP A 86 -12.59 -14.24 2.16
C TRP A 86 -12.04 -15.16 3.24
N ASN A 87 -11.05 -15.98 2.92
CA ASN A 87 -10.42 -16.90 3.88
C ASN A 87 -9.67 -16.16 5.01
N LEU A 88 -9.25 -14.93 4.78
CA LEU A 88 -8.57 -14.08 5.78
C LEU A 88 -9.55 -13.21 6.60
N ARG A 89 -10.85 -13.31 6.38
CA ARG A 89 -11.87 -12.41 6.95
C ARG A 89 -11.88 -12.33 8.48
N ASN A 90 -11.45 -13.36 9.17
CA ASN A 90 -11.44 -13.38 10.64
C ASN A 90 -10.22 -12.64 11.22
N ALA A 91 -9.19 -12.41 10.44
CA ALA A 91 -7.94 -11.78 10.87
C ALA A 91 -7.74 -10.37 10.32
N LEU A 92 -8.29 -10.09 9.13
CA LEU A 92 -8.06 -8.86 8.39
C LEU A 92 -9.36 -8.33 7.78
N THR A 93 -9.44 -6.99 7.63
CA THR A 93 -10.46 -6.39 6.75
C THR A 93 -10.22 -6.86 5.31
N ALA A 94 -11.25 -6.79 4.48
CA ALA A 94 -11.09 -7.12 3.06
C ALA A 94 -10.04 -6.23 2.37
N TYR A 95 -9.95 -4.97 2.81
CA TYR A 95 -8.97 -4.02 2.29
C TYR A 95 -7.54 -4.46 2.58
N ASP A 96 -7.21 -4.73 3.83
CA ASP A 96 -5.87 -5.20 4.22
C ASP A 96 -5.57 -6.58 3.65
N ALA A 97 -6.58 -7.46 3.62
CA ALA A 97 -6.44 -8.79 3.06
C ALA A 97 -6.10 -8.78 1.57
N ALA A 98 -6.53 -7.76 0.81
CA ALA A 98 -6.18 -7.63 -0.60
C ALA A 98 -4.66 -7.50 -0.80
N TYR A 99 -3.98 -6.73 0.03
CA TYR A 99 -2.53 -6.57 -0.02
C TYR A 99 -1.81 -7.85 0.40
N VAL A 100 -2.25 -8.47 1.48
CA VAL A 100 -1.67 -9.72 1.99
C VAL A 100 -1.84 -10.85 0.96
N ALA A 101 -3.03 -10.99 0.39
CA ALA A 101 -3.30 -12.01 -0.62
C ALA A 101 -2.45 -11.83 -1.88
N LEU A 102 -2.25 -10.58 -2.32
CA LEU A 102 -1.38 -10.29 -3.45
C LEU A 102 0.08 -10.64 -3.14
N ALA A 103 0.57 -10.27 -1.97
CA ALA A 103 1.93 -10.60 -1.54
C ALA A 103 2.16 -12.10 -1.50
N GLU A 104 1.21 -12.86 -0.96
CA GLU A 104 1.27 -14.33 -0.97
C GLU A 104 1.31 -14.88 -2.41
N ALA A 105 0.41 -14.40 -3.27
CA ALA A 105 0.31 -14.87 -4.65
C ALA A 105 1.59 -14.61 -5.45
N LEU A 106 2.27 -13.50 -5.20
CA LEU A 106 3.51 -13.14 -5.87
C LEU A 106 4.75 -13.73 -5.19
N GLY A 107 4.62 -14.27 -3.97
CA GLY A 107 5.77 -14.67 -3.17
C GLY A 107 6.70 -13.49 -2.86
N ALA A 108 6.14 -12.28 -2.71
CA ALA A 108 6.87 -11.04 -2.52
C ALA A 108 6.64 -10.47 -1.12
N PRO A 109 7.62 -9.78 -0.51
CA PRO A 109 7.41 -9.09 0.75
C PRO A 109 6.40 -7.93 0.57
N LEU A 110 5.63 -7.68 1.63
CA LEU A 110 4.69 -6.57 1.73
C LEU A 110 5.29 -5.50 2.65
N ILE A 111 5.49 -4.31 2.12
CA ILE A 111 5.95 -3.15 2.88
C ILE A 111 4.74 -2.34 3.33
N THR A 112 4.63 -2.12 4.63
CA THR A 112 3.53 -1.37 5.25
C THR A 112 4.05 -0.48 6.37
N CYS A 113 3.28 0.55 6.72
CA CYS A 113 3.46 1.31 7.95
C CYS A 113 2.44 0.90 9.03
N ASP A 114 1.60 -0.09 8.76
CA ASP A 114 0.56 -0.57 9.67
C ASP A 114 1.02 -1.80 10.46
N ARG A 115 1.30 -1.60 11.75
CA ARG A 115 1.72 -2.68 12.65
C ARG A 115 0.63 -3.72 12.88
N LYS A 116 -0.64 -3.35 12.79
CA LYS A 116 -1.76 -4.28 12.97
C LYS A 116 -1.81 -5.30 11.86
N MET A 117 -1.51 -4.90 10.63
CA MET A 117 -1.42 -5.81 9.51
C MET A 117 -0.33 -6.86 9.73
N ALA A 118 0.82 -6.44 10.23
CA ALA A 118 1.94 -7.35 10.52
C ALA A 118 1.63 -8.34 11.65
N ALA A 119 0.78 -7.95 12.60
CA ALA A 119 0.40 -8.80 13.73
C ALA A 119 -0.71 -9.81 13.39
N ALA A 120 -1.35 -9.69 12.23
CA ALA A 120 -2.42 -10.59 11.82
C ALA A 120 -1.92 -12.02 11.62
N SER A 121 -2.80 -12.99 11.93
CA SER A 121 -2.52 -14.42 11.77
C SER A 121 -3.20 -14.99 10.51
N GLY A 122 -2.87 -16.25 10.20
CA GLY A 122 -3.57 -17.01 9.15
C GLY A 122 -3.06 -16.79 7.73
N HIS A 123 -1.96 -16.05 7.56
CA HIS A 123 -1.33 -15.80 6.27
C HIS A 123 0.13 -16.26 6.25
N SER A 124 0.69 -16.36 5.05
CA SER A 124 2.09 -16.72 4.82
C SER A 124 2.93 -15.58 4.23
N ALA A 125 2.36 -14.37 4.11
CA ALA A 125 3.08 -13.23 3.58
C ALA A 125 4.18 -12.76 4.54
N LEU A 126 5.33 -12.38 3.98
CA LEU A 126 6.38 -11.70 4.73
C LEU A 126 6.04 -10.20 4.80
N ILE A 127 5.57 -9.76 5.95
CA ILE A 127 5.18 -8.36 6.15
C ILE A 127 6.33 -7.63 6.84
N GLN A 128 6.77 -6.54 6.22
CA GLN A 128 7.83 -5.68 6.74
C GLN A 128 7.24 -4.32 7.10
N VAL A 129 7.29 -3.98 8.38
CA VAL A 129 6.82 -2.67 8.89
C VAL A 129 7.96 -1.66 8.81
N VAL A 130 7.64 -0.50 8.32
CA VAL A 130 8.59 0.62 8.24
C VAL A 130 8.23 1.71 9.22
#